data_ce5bb31417a589b4d302ef5be4a189ba
#
_entry.id   ce5bb31417a589b4d302ef5be4a189ba
#
_cell.length_a   1.000
_cell.length_b   1.000
_cell.length_c   1.000
_cell.angle_alpha   90.00
_cell.angle_beta   90.00
_cell.angle_gamma   90.00
#
_symmetry.space_group_name_H-M   'P 1'
#
loop_
_entity.id
_entity.type
_entity.pdbx_description
1 polymer ?
#
loop_
_entity_poly.entity_id
_entity_poly.type
_entity_poly.pdbx_seq_one_letter_code
_entity_poly.pdbx_strand_id
1 'polypeptide(L)'
;MSVSLEGREPFLDHRIAEWVGRLPSRWKMDESAQKILLKKIVHRHIPRELMERPKMGFGVPLVDWLKTDLRPFLEHALREGSFDHGLLDPRQVGRLKSAYLAGRLENFERLWYVLMFQTWYDRWMR
;
A
#
# COMPACT_ATOMS: atom_id res chain seq x y z
N MET A 1 17.97 9.13 -3.37
CA MET A 1 19.44 9.37 -3.37
C MET A 1 19.90 10.42 -2.34
N SER A 2 19.18 10.60 -1.27
CA SER A 2 19.51 11.60 -0.22
C SER A 2 20.84 11.32 0.52
N VAL A 3 21.34 10.10 0.41
CA VAL A 3 22.58 9.63 1.07
C VAL A 3 23.57 9.01 0.09
N SER A 4 23.51 9.40 -1.17
CA SER A 4 24.39 8.91 -2.26
C SER A 4 24.36 7.38 -2.45
N LEU A 5 23.33 6.70 -1.98
CA LEU A 5 23.14 5.27 -2.15
C LEU A 5 22.08 5.03 -3.24
N GLU A 6 22.41 4.18 -4.22
CA GLU A 6 21.51 3.75 -5.28
C GLU A 6 21.20 2.26 -5.13
N GLY A 7 19.92 1.90 -5.01
CA GLY A 7 19.48 0.51 -5.08
C GLY A 7 19.34 0.09 -6.54
N ARG A 8 20.05 -0.95 -6.94
CA ARG A 8 19.92 -1.59 -8.26
C ARG A 8 19.37 -2.99 -8.09
N GLU A 9 18.07 -3.12 -8.32
CA GLU A 9 17.37 -4.39 -8.20
C GLU A 9 17.61 -5.27 -9.43
N PRO A 10 18.25 -6.45 -9.29
CA PRO A 10 18.55 -7.31 -10.45
C PRO A 10 17.32 -7.68 -11.28
N PHE A 11 16.17 -7.84 -10.65
CA PHE A 11 14.91 -8.18 -11.35
C PHE A 11 14.28 -7.03 -12.12
N LEU A 12 14.78 -5.81 -11.98
CA LEU A 12 14.37 -4.64 -12.77
C LEU A 12 15.29 -4.42 -13.98
N ASP A 13 16.29 -5.26 -14.18
CA ASP A 13 17.14 -5.22 -15.38
C ASP A 13 16.28 -5.55 -16.63
N HIS A 14 16.28 -4.61 -17.59
CA HIS A 14 15.49 -4.74 -18.81
C HIS A 14 15.82 -6.02 -19.60
N ARG A 15 17.07 -6.49 -19.58
CA ARG A 15 17.50 -7.73 -20.25
C ARG A 15 16.83 -8.96 -19.65
N ILE A 16 16.68 -8.99 -18.33
CA ILE A 16 15.93 -10.06 -17.64
C ILE A 16 14.44 -9.96 -17.98
N ALA A 17 13.88 -8.75 -17.97
CA ALA A 17 12.47 -8.53 -18.29
C ALA A 17 12.15 -8.95 -19.73
N GLU A 18 12.96 -8.58 -20.71
CA GLU A 18 12.82 -8.98 -22.10
C GLU A 18 12.93 -10.50 -22.29
N TRP A 19 13.93 -11.11 -21.66
CA TRP A 19 14.11 -12.55 -21.70
C TRP A 19 12.93 -13.31 -21.09
N VAL A 20 12.50 -12.93 -19.90
CA VAL A 20 11.34 -13.54 -19.23
C VAL A 20 10.06 -13.30 -20.03
N GLY A 21 9.90 -12.14 -20.69
CA GLY A 21 8.78 -11.84 -21.57
C GLY A 21 8.61 -12.86 -22.69
N ARG A 22 9.70 -13.36 -23.25
CA ARG A 22 9.72 -14.37 -24.34
C ARG A 22 9.46 -15.79 -23.85
N LEU A 23 9.54 -16.07 -22.55
CA LEU A 23 9.28 -17.41 -22.03
C LEU A 23 7.80 -17.77 -22.08
N PRO A 24 7.45 -19.02 -22.41
CA PRO A 24 6.09 -19.54 -22.29
C PRO A 24 5.54 -19.36 -20.87
N SER A 25 4.25 -19.07 -20.74
CA SER A 25 3.59 -18.82 -19.45
C SER A 25 3.78 -19.96 -18.46
N ARG A 26 3.76 -21.23 -18.92
CA ARG A 26 3.98 -22.42 -18.08
C ARG A 26 5.31 -22.45 -17.32
N TRP A 27 6.30 -21.68 -17.72
CA TRP A 27 7.57 -21.52 -17.01
C TRP A 27 7.50 -20.45 -15.91
N LYS A 28 6.53 -19.56 -16.01
CA LYS A 28 6.33 -18.43 -15.08
C LYS A 28 5.30 -18.76 -14.02
N MET A 29 4.18 -19.30 -14.43
CA MET A 29 3.04 -19.64 -13.55
C MET A 29 2.14 -20.69 -14.20
N ASP A 30 1.43 -21.44 -13.37
CA ASP A 30 0.32 -22.31 -13.72
C ASP A 30 -0.83 -22.15 -12.70
N GLU A 31 -1.84 -23.00 -12.77
CA GLU A 31 -3.00 -22.97 -11.85
C GLU A 31 -2.62 -23.23 -10.39
N SER A 32 -1.55 -23.95 -10.14
CA SER A 32 -1.10 -24.36 -8.80
C SER A 32 0.01 -23.51 -8.23
N ALA A 33 0.82 -22.86 -9.06
CA ALA A 33 2.03 -22.20 -8.64
C ALA A 33 2.36 -20.93 -9.41
N GLN A 34 2.89 -19.96 -8.70
CA GLN A 34 3.48 -18.74 -9.26
C GLN A 34 5.00 -18.75 -9.11
N LYS A 35 5.69 -17.98 -9.98
CA LYS A 35 7.17 -17.83 -9.94
C LYS A 35 7.92 -19.15 -10.09
N ILE A 36 7.41 -20.08 -10.90
CA ILE A 36 7.89 -21.47 -11.03
C ILE A 36 9.40 -21.51 -11.29
N LEU A 37 9.88 -20.81 -12.32
CA LEU A 37 11.29 -20.81 -12.69
C LEU A 37 12.16 -20.23 -11.57
N LEU A 38 11.75 -19.14 -10.97
CA LEU A 38 12.46 -18.51 -9.86
C LEU A 38 12.55 -19.43 -8.65
N LYS A 39 11.45 -20.09 -8.29
CA LYS A 39 11.43 -21.09 -7.20
C LYS A 39 12.38 -22.26 -7.48
N LYS A 40 12.39 -22.77 -8.71
CA LYS A 40 13.33 -23.84 -9.10
C LYS A 40 14.79 -23.45 -8.93
N ILE A 41 15.15 -22.20 -9.23
CA ILE A 41 16.51 -21.69 -9.06
C ILE A 41 16.84 -21.55 -7.57
N VAL A 42 15.95 -20.91 -6.82
CA VAL A 42 16.16 -20.61 -5.39
C VAL A 42 16.27 -21.89 -4.57
N HIS A 43 15.46 -22.92 -4.85
CA HIS A 43 15.49 -24.20 -4.13
C HIS A 43 16.75 -25.04 -4.38
N ARG A 44 17.62 -24.62 -5.29
CA ARG A 44 18.97 -25.21 -5.39
C ARG A 44 19.91 -24.70 -4.30
N HIS A 45 19.59 -23.59 -3.69
CA HIS A 45 20.45 -22.88 -2.74
C HIS A 45 19.81 -22.77 -1.35
N ILE A 46 18.49 -22.74 -1.29
CA ILE A 46 17.71 -22.51 -0.06
C ILE A 46 16.67 -23.63 0.09
N PRO A 47 16.59 -24.28 1.27
CA PRO A 47 15.56 -25.29 1.56
C PRO A 47 14.15 -24.73 1.35
N ARG A 48 13.24 -25.60 0.89
CA ARG A 48 11.85 -25.22 0.58
C ARG A 48 11.12 -24.67 1.79
N GLU A 49 11.33 -25.25 2.95
CA GLU A 49 10.68 -24.93 4.22
C GLU A 49 10.94 -23.47 4.64
N LEU A 50 12.07 -22.90 4.23
CA LEU A 50 12.41 -21.49 4.48
C LEU A 50 11.77 -20.51 3.49
N MET A 51 11.43 -21.00 2.29
CA MET A 51 10.92 -20.16 1.20
C MET A 51 9.41 -20.30 0.96
N GLU A 52 8.86 -21.50 1.18
CA GLU A 52 7.44 -21.77 0.97
C GLU A 52 6.64 -21.45 2.23
N ARG A 53 6.29 -20.20 2.38
CA ARG A 53 5.40 -19.71 3.44
C ARG A 53 4.21 -18.98 2.82
N PRO A 54 3.07 -18.91 3.53
CA PRO A 54 1.91 -18.15 3.07
C PRO A 54 2.31 -16.74 2.66
N LYS A 55 1.79 -16.28 1.52
CA LYS A 55 2.03 -14.92 1.05
C LYS A 55 1.46 -13.94 2.06
N MET A 56 2.31 -13.18 2.70
CA MET A 56 1.94 -12.04 3.50
C MET A 56 2.18 -10.78 2.67
N GLY A 57 1.11 -10.02 2.39
CA GLY A 57 1.22 -8.72 1.71
C GLY A 57 1.92 -7.69 2.61
N PHE A 58 2.42 -6.63 2.02
CA PHE A 58 2.93 -5.45 2.75
C PHE A 58 1.77 -4.59 3.29
N GLY A 59 0.72 -5.22 3.80
CA GLY A 59 -0.40 -4.50 4.39
C GLY A 59 0.02 -3.83 5.70
N VAL A 60 -0.07 -2.50 5.74
CA VAL A 60 0.02 -1.75 7.00
C VAL A 60 -1.37 -1.77 7.64
N PRO A 61 -1.52 -2.07 8.93
CA PRO A 61 -2.83 -2.14 9.60
C PRO A 61 -3.41 -0.74 9.87
N LEU A 62 -3.55 0.08 8.82
CA LEU A 62 -4.02 1.47 8.90
C LEU A 62 -5.42 1.58 9.51
N VAL A 63 -6.27 0.60 9.23
CA VAL A 63 -7.63 0.56 9.79
C VAL A 63 -7.59 0.53 11.31
N ASP A 64 -6.70 -0.25 11.89
CA ASP A 64 -6.60 -0.37 13.34
C ASP A 64 -5.86 0.83 13.94
N TRP A 65 -4.79 1.27 13.30
CA TRP A 65 -4.01 2.42 13.77
C TRP A 65 -4.83 3.70 13.81
N LEU A 66 -5.67 3.97 12.80
CA LEU A 66 -6.54 5.15 12.82
C LEU A 66 -7.69 5.06 13.82
N LYS A 67 -7.96 3.88 14.37
CA LYS A 67 -8.89 3.71 15.51
C LYS A 67 -8.21 3.88 16.87
N THR A 68 -6.91 3.67 16.92
CA THR A 68 -6.09 3.64 18.15
C THR A 68 -5.05 4.75 18.14
N ASP A 69 -3.81 4.43 17.83
CA ASP A 69 -2.66 5.32 17.99
C ASP A 69 -2.69 6.57 17.10
N LEU A 70 -3.24 6.45 15.88
CA LEU A 70 -3.38 7.55 14.94
C LEU A 70 -4.75 8.24 15.01
N ARG A 71 -5.59 7.89 15.96
CA ARG A 71 -6.89 8.53 16.15
C ARG A 71 -6.79 10.04 16.39
N PRO A 72 -5.90 10.54 17.25
CA PRO A 72 -5.73 11.98 17.43
C PRO A 72 -5.31 12.70 16.15
N PHE A 73 -4.48 12.06 15.32
CA PHE A 73 -4.10 12.57 14.00
C PHE A 73 -5.30 12.68 13.06
N LEU A 74 -6.13 11.63 12.96
CA LEU A 74 -7.36 11.64 12.18
C LEU A 74 -8.32 12.76 12.64
N GLU A 75 -8.52 12.89 13.94
CA GLU A 75 -9.42 13.88 14.53
C GLU A 75 -8.91 15.31 14.31
N HIS A 76 -7.61 15.53 14.41
CA HIS A 76 -6.98 16.83 14.16
C HIS A 76 -7.06 17.23 12.69
N ALA A 77 -6.66 16.36 11.78
CA ALA A 77 -6.64 16.66 10.34
C ALA A 77 -8.04 16.90 9.77
N LEU A 78 -9.03 16.14 10.26
CA LEU A 78 -10.42 16.23 9.80
C LEU A 78 -11.34 16.91 10.84
N ARG A 79 -10.83 17.96 11.52
CA ARG A 79 -11.63 18.77 12.43
C ARG A 79 -12.53 19.76 11.68
N GLU A 80 -13.52 20.26 12.35
CA GLU A 80 -14.33 21.37 11.82
C GLU A 80 -13.44 22.58 11.51
N GLY A 81 -13.71 23.25 10.40
CA GLY A 81 -12.92 24.38 9.92
C GLY A 81 -11.65 24.03 9.14
N SER A 82 -11.30 22.73 8.99
CA SER A 82 -10.13 22.34 8.16
C SER A 82 -10.39 22.50 6.66
N PHE A 83 -11.63 22.60 6.23
CA PHE A 83 -12.06 22.57 4.82
C PHE A 83 -12.43 23.95 4.26
N ASP A 84 -11.84 25.02 4.77
CA ASP A 84 -12.05 26.41 4.34
C ASP A 84 -11.60 26.67 2.90
N HIS A 85 -10.76 25.80 2.34
CA HIS A 85 -10.33 25.83 0.94
C HIS A 85 -11.46 25.53 -0.08
N GLY A 86 -12.60 24.99 0.34
CA GLY A 86 -13.76 24.72 -0.51
C GLY A 86 -13.62 23.53 -1.49
N LEU A 87 -12.51 22.79 -1.45
CA LEU A 87 -12.26 21.65 -2.34
C LEU A 87 -12.95 20.36 -1.88
N LEU A 88 -13.27 20.26 -0.60
CA LEU A 88 -13.94 19.12 0.01
C LEU A 88 -15.24 19.60 0.71
N ASP A 89 -16.31 18.81 0.59
CA ASP A 89 -17.54 19.06 1.32
C ASP A 89 -17.40 18.57 2.78
N PRO A 90 -17.41 19.49 3.78
CA PRO A 90 -17.23 19.13 5.19
C PRO A 90 -18.29 18.12 5.69
N ARG A 91 -19.51 18.19 5.18
CA ARG A 91 -20.62 17.30 5.57
C ARG A 91 -20.33 15.86 5.11
N GLN A 92 -19.82 15.71 3.89
CA GLN A 92 -19.46 14.39 3.34
C GLN A 92 -18.26 13.79 4.07
N VAL A 93 -17.25 14.60 4.35
CA VAL A 93 -16.09 14.16 5.14
C VAL A 93 -16.50 13.74 6.55
N GLY A 94 -17.37 14.53 7.20
CA GLY A 94 -17.92 14.19 8.51
C GLY A 94 -18.68 12.86 8.52
N ARG A 95 -19.47 12.58 7.48
CA ARG A 95 -20.16 11.29 7.32
C ARG A 95 -19.19 10.11 7.17
N LEU A 96 -18.13 10.27 6.34
CA LEU A 96 -17.10 9.25 6.17
C LEU A 96 -16.39 8.94 7.49
N LYS A 97 -15.96 9.98 8.20
CA LYS A 97 -15.31 9.87 9.51
C LYS A 97 -16.19 9.18 10.53
N SER A 98 -17.44 9.62 10.67
CA SER A 98 -18.41 9.03 11.62
C SER A 98 -18.73 7.58 11.29
N ALA A 99 -18.90 7.24 10.01
CA ALA A 99 -19.13 5.87 9.57
C ALA A 99 -17.95 4.95 9.92
N TYR A 100 -16.73 5.41 9.68
CA TYR A 100 -15.53 4.67 10.02
C TYR A 100 -15.39 4.46 11.55
N LEU A 101 -15.57 5.49 12.35
CA LEU A 101 -15.51 5.39 13.81
C LEU A 101 -16.61 4.49 14.39
N ALA A 102 -17.76 4.38 13.70
CA ALA A 102 -18.81 3.42 14.02
C ALA A 102 -18.54 1.99 13.52
N GLY A 103 -17.36 1.71 12.97
CA GLY A 103 -16.94 0.38 12.53
C GLY A 103 -17.31 0.02 11.09
N ARG A 104 -17.91 0.93 10.32
CA ARG A 104 -18.23 0.71 8.91
C ARG A 104 -17.02 0.99 8.03
N LEU A 105 -16.48 -0.04 7.39
CA LEU A 105 -15.20 0.02 6.68
C LEU A 105 -15.32 0.11 5.15
N GLU A 106 -16.53 0.07 4.59
CA GLU A 106 -16.80 0.03 3.15
C GLU A 106 -16.19 1.23 2.39
N ASN A 107 -16.02 2.36 3.08
CA ASN A 107 -15.46 3.58 2.51
C ASN A 107 -14.13 3.99 3.17
N PHE A 108 -13.43 3.06 3.79
CA PHE A 108 -12.15 3.34 4.46
C PHE A 108 -11.12 3.97 3.51
N GLU A 109 -11.01 3.46 2.29
CA GLU A 109 -10.07 4.00 1.29
C GLU A 109 -10.36 5.47 0.95
N ARG A 110 -11.64 5.82 0.82
CA ARG A 110 -12.04 7.22 0.59
C ARG A 110 -11.67 8.12 1.76
N LEU A 111 -11.89 7.66 2.99
CA LEU A 111 -11.49 8.39 4.19
C LEU A 111 -9.97 8.59 4.21
N TRP A 112 -9.21 7.55 3.86
CA TRP A 112 -7.76 7.61 3.78
C TRP A 112 -7.27 8.65 2.75
N TYR A 113 -7.85 8.66 1.55
CA TYR A 113 -7.49 9.65 0.52
C TYR A 113 -7.81 11.08 0.95
N VAL A 114 -8.96 11.30 1.57
CA VAL A 114 -9.34 12.61 2.12
C VAL A 114 -8.37 13.04 3.22
N LEU A 115 -8.01 12.14 4.13
CA LEU A 115 -7.05 12.39 5.21
C LEU A 115 -5.67 12.77 4.66
N MET A 116 -5.16 12.02 3.67
CA MET A 116 -3.87 12.30 3.05
C MET A 116 -3.88 13.63 2.29
N PHE A 117 -4.94 13.90 1.52
CA PHE A 117 -5.12 15.17 0.83
C PHE A 117 -5.13 16.34 1.82
N GLN A 118 -5.94 16.26 2.89
CA GLN A 118 -6.01 17.35 3.87
C GLN A 118 -4.67 17.59 4.57
N THR A 119 -3.97 16.53 4.93
CA THR A 119 -2.64 16.62 5.54
C THR A 119 -1.62 17.29 4.60
N TRP A 120 -1.65 16.91 3.35
CA TRP A 120 -0.81 17.53 2.32
C TRP A 120 -1.18 19.01 2.14
N TYR A 121 -2.48 19.34 2.04
CA TYR A 121 -2.96 20.70 1.86
C TYR A 121 -2.53 21.61 3.01
N ASP A 122 -2.73 21.15 4.25
CA ASP A 122 -2.35 21.91 5.45
C ASP A 122 -0.84 22.18 5.53
N ARG A 123 -0.02 21.27 4.99
CA ARG A 123 1.44 21.42 5.02
C ARG A 123 2.01 22.31 3.92
N TRP A 124 1.42 22.28 2.73
CA TRP A 124 2.04 22.85 1.54
C TRP A 124 1.27 23.99 0.90
N MET A 125 -0.01 24.14 1.22
CA MET A 125 -0.90 25.13 0.60
C MET A 125 -1.40 26.20 1.59
N ARG A 126 -1.13 26.04 2.86
CA ARG A 126 -1.30 27.01 3.95
C ARG A 126 0.09 27.47 4.43
#